data_84aedd0037caa511099e9a1bae7dc120
#
_entry.id   84aedd0037caa511099e9a1bae7dc120
#
_cell.length_a   1.000
_cell.length_b   1.000
_cell.length_c   1.000
_cell.angle_alpha   90.00
_cell.angle_beta   90.00
_cell.angle_gamma   90.00
#
_symmetry.space_group_name_H-M   'P 1'
#
loop_
_entity.id
_entity.type
_entity.pdbx_description
1 polymer ?
#
loop_
_entity_poly.entity_id
_entity_poly.type
_entity_poly.pdbx_seq_one_letter_code
_entity_poly.pdbx_strand_id
1 'polypeptide(L)'
;KGYFDSKRNQISALNKFMLNDSYIVTGTKYEVKKIDAVLYTNINQKLSGIFSAKIPDQMINGSISVFDNKLILRSDVSVKMDNFVNFGDYLNLSGTETFNAKLSIDNNASLELSSNLSNTTFSSYIDELNKRPSDNLKTKILISDLSQPTYEIENNKFSAYINNNNGYFSLGSSFDEDIKKLNFIDGFYI
;
A
#
# COMPACT_ATOMS: atom_id res chain seq x y z
N LYS A 1 0.49 23.52 -24.57
CA LYS A 1 0.40 23.47 -26.04
C LYS A 1 -0.90 22.79 -26.43
N GLY A 2 -1.64 23.37 -27.38
CA GLY A 2 -2.85 22.81 -27.94
C GLY A 2 -2.67 22.60 -29.44
N TYR A 3 -3.42 21.67 -30.01
CA TYR A 3 -3.52 21.51 -31.46
C TYR A 3 -4.98 21.31 -31.88
N PHE A 4 -5.28 21.65 -33.08
CA PHE A 4 -6.59 21.42 -33.71
C PHE A 4 -6.48 20.30 -34.72
N ASP A 5 -7.26 19.26 -34.56
CA ASP A 5 -7.38 18.18 -35.54
C ASP A 5 -8.57 18.48 -36.45
N SER A 6 -8.28 19.00 -37.66
CA SER A 6 -9.30 19.37 -38.63
C SER A 6 -10.09 18.19 -39.21
N LYS A 7 -9.58 16.97 -39.13
CA LYS A 7 -10.27 15.76 -39.58
C LYS A 7 -11.33 15.29 -38.58
N ARG A 8 -11.17 15.65 -37.30
CA ARG A 8 -12.09 15.24 -36.24
C ARG A 8 -12.87 16.39 -35.62
N ASN A 9 -12.65 17.63 -36.09
CA ASN A 9 -13.20 18.83 -35.46
C ASN A 9 -12.95 18.90 -33.97
N GLN A 10 -11.79 18.42 -33.49
CA GLN A 10 -11.42 18.36 -32.07
C GLN A 10 -10.27 19.31 -31.79
N ILE A 11 -10.45 20.10 -30.75
CA ILE A 11 -9.38 20.90 -30.15
C ILE A 11 -8.84 20.08 -28.98
N SER A 12 -7.56 19.69 -29.04
CA SER A 12 -6.89 19.14 -27.88
C SER A 12 -5.96 20.16 -27.26
N ALA A 13 -6.20 20.48 -26.00
CA ALA A 13 -5.31 21.29 -25.20
C ALA A 13 -4.60 20.38 -24.18
N LEU A 14 -3.29 20.32 -24.25
CA LEU A 14 -2.45 19.69 -23.24
C LEU A 14 -1.97 20.77 -22.28
N ASN A 15 -2.55 20.81 -21.09
CA ASN A 15 -2.06 21.68 -20.03
C ASN A 15 -1.06 20.90 -19.18
N LYS A 16 0.06 21.52 -18.88
CA LYS A 16 1.10 21.00 -17.99
C LYS A 16 1.00 21.73 -16.65
N PHE A 17 0.87 20.98 -15.58
CA PHE A 17 0.93 21.47 -14.21
C PHE A 17 2.19 20.96 -13.54
N MET A 18 2.81 21.77 -12.70
CA MET A 18 3.98 21.39 -11.91
C MET A 18 3.66 21.65 -10.45
N LEU A 19 3.90 20.65 -9.62
CA LEU A 19 3.93 20.76 -8.16
C LEU A 19 5.39 20.69 -7.75
N ASN A 20 5.82 21.63 -6.91
CA ASN A 20 7.18 21.64 -6.40
C ASN A 20 7.13 21.74 -4.88
N ASP A 21 7.96 20.95 -4.21
CA ASP A 21 8.13 20.93 -2.76
C ASP A 21 6.80 20.91 -1.96
N SER A 22 5.84 20.19 -2.51
CA SER A 22 4.51 20.04 -1.91
C SER A 22 4.52 18.96 -0.82
N TYR A 23 3.45 18.90 -0.04
CA TYR A 23 3.31 17.86 1.00
C TYR A 23 1.85 17.39 1.11
N ILE A 24 1.68 16.16 1.58
CA ILE A 24 0.36 15.59 1.92
C ILE A 24 0.36 15.30 3.42
N VAL A 25 -0.62 15.88 4.11
CA VAL A 25 -0.92 15.56 5.50
C VAL A 25 -2.06 14.57 5.52
N THR A 26 -1.80 13.37 6.03
CA THR A 26 -2.79 12.28 6.05
C THR A 26 -3.66 12.27 7.31
N GLY A 27 -3.51 13.27 8.21
CA GLY A 27 -4.18 13.27 9.52
C GLY A 27 -3.53 12.34 10.56
N THR A 28 -2.50 11.61 10.16
CA THR A 28 -1.69 10.75 11.01
C THR A 28 -0.32 11.37 11.26
N LYS A 29 0.53 10.71 12.08
CA LYS A 29 1.96 11.10 12.23
C LYS A 29 2.79 10.89 10.95
N TYR A 30 2.22 10.26 9.93
CA TYR A 30 2.90 10.00 8.66
C TYR A 30 2.60 11.12 7.67
N GLU A 31 3.66 11.74 7.19
CA GLU A 31 3.62 12.81 6.21
C GLU A 31 4.42 12.42 4.98
N VAL A 32 3.88 12.71 3.80
CA VAL A 32 4.64 12.62 2.55
C VAL A 32 5.12 14.03 2.22
N LYS A 33 6.43 14.21 2.21
CA LYS A 33 7.09 15.54 2.03
C LYS A 33 7.84 15.60 0.71
N LYS A 34 8.18 16.82 0.31
CA LYS A 34 8.97 17.11 -0.90
C LYS A 34 8.41 16.40 -2.12
N ILE A 35 7.12 16.59 -2.35
CA ILE A 35 6.44 16.04 -3.52
C ILE A 35 6.70 16.98 -4.69
N ASP A 36 7.42 16.50 -5.68
CA ASP A 36 7.57 17.15 -6.98
C ASP A 36 6.79 16.32 -8.00
N ALA A 37 5.93 16.97 -8.76
CA ALA A 37 5.12 16.28 -9.76
C ALA A 37 4.96 17.09 -11.04
N VAL A 38 4.87 16.38 -12.15
CA VAL A 38 4.52 16.91 -13.46
C VAL A 38 3.27 16.21 -13.95
N LEU A 39 2.18 16.96 -14.11
CA LEU A 39 0.88 16.45 -14.55
C LEU A 39 0.49 17.05 -15.88
N TYR A 40 -0.22 16.28 -16.65
CA TYR A 40 -0.79 16.69 -17.93
C TYR A 40 -2.29 16.42 -17.92
N THR A 41 -3.09 17.33 -18.47
CA THR A 41 -4.49 17.06 -18.74
C THR A 41 -4.63 16.35 -20.09
N ASN A 42 -5.55 15.40 -20.15
CA ASN A 42 -6.03 14.89 -21.44
C ASN A 42 -7.41 15.48 -21.78
N ILE A 43 -7.93 15.13 -22.98
CA ILE A 43 -9.23 15.58 -23.50
C ILE A 43 -10.39 15.27 -22.54
N ASN A 44 -10.26 14.22 -21.73
CA ASN A 44 -11.29 13.77 -20.77
C ASN A 44 -11.12 14.41 -19.38
N GLN A 45 -10.41 15.53 -19.29
CA GLN A 45 -10.14 16.26 -18.04
C GLN A 45 -9.42 15.42 -16.95
N LYS A 46 -8.86 14.26 -17.30
CA LYS A 46 -8.01 13.51 -16.40
C LYS A 46 -6.65 14.17 -16.30
N LEU A 47 -6.20 14.39 -15.08
CA LEU A 47 -4.82 14.76 -14.79
C LEU A 47 -4.03 13.48 -14.56
N SER A 48 -2.91 13.32 -15.25
CA SER A 48 -2.00 12.20 -15.02
C SER A 48 -0.56 12.63 -15.23
N GLY A 49 0.37 11.98 -14.56
CA GLY A 49 1.78 12.32 -14.66
C GLY A 49 2.67 11.44 -13.80
N ILE A 50 3.81 11.99 -13.49
CA ILE A 50 4.81 11.37 -12.62
C ILE A 50 5.08 12.25 -11.42
N PHE A 51 5.50 11.63 -10.33
CA PHE A 51 5.93 12.32 -9.12
C PHE A 51 7.18 11.70 -8.53
N SER A 52 7.90 12.51 -7.75
CA SER A 52 8.86 12.06 -6.76
C SER A 52 8.44 12.59 -5.39
N ALA A 53 8.70 11.84 -4.33
CA ALA A 53 8.38 12.25 -2.98
C ALA A 53 9.34 11.64 -1.97
N LYS A 54 9.52 12.31 -0.85
CA LYS A 54 10.29 11.81 0.28
C LYS A 54 9.34 11.25 1.32
N ILE A 55 9.49 9.96 1.62
CA ILE A 55 8.95 9.34 2.83
C ILE A 55 10.10 9.10 3.80
N PRO A 56 9.85 8.80 5.08
CA PRO A 56 10.94 8.47 6.00
C PRO A 56 11.88 7.45 5.37
N ASP A 57 13.17 7.72 5.44
CA ASP A 57 14.28 6.86 4.99
C ASP A 57 14.42 6.58 3.49
N GLN A 58 13.49 7.03 2.61
CA GLN A 58 13.64 6.83 1.18
C GLN A 58 13.00 7.91 0.31
N MET A 59 13.52 8.04 -0.91
CA MET A 59 12.86 8.74 -2.01
C MET A 59 12.07 7.73 -2.83
N ILE A 60 10.84 8.06 -3.15
CA ILE A 60 9.97 7.27 -4.01
C ILE A 60 9.66 8.03 -5.29
N ASN A 61 9.51 7.29 -6.38
CA ASN A 61 9.09 7.82 -7.67
C ASN A 61 7.91 6.98 -8.17
N GLY A 62 6.99 7.63 -8.85
CA GLY A 62 5.82 6.91 -9.29
C GLY A 62 4.93 7.68 -10.24
N SER A 63 3.72 7.19 -10.41
CA SER A 63 2.68 7.80 -11.20
C SER A 63 1.64 8.47 -10.32
N ILE A 64 1.13 9.59 -10.78
CA ILE A 64 0.05 10.36 -10.15
C ILE A 64 -1.09 10.51 -11.14
N SER A 65 -2.32 10.36 -10.66
CA SER A 65 -3.51 10.63 -11.44
C SER A 65 -4.61 11.24 -10.59
N VAL A 66 -5.35 12.18 -11.18
CA VAL A 66 -6.52 12.80 -10.55
C VAL A 66 -7.70 12.66 -11.50
N PHE A 67 -8.78 12.10 -11.00
CA PHE A 67 -10.03 11.94 -11.74
C PHE A 67 -11.20 11.86 -10.75
N ASP A 68 -12.30 12.57 -11.02
CA ASP A 68 -13.51 12.64 -10.20
C ASP A 68 -13.21 12.95 -8.71
N ASN A 69 -12.39 13.97 -8.47
CA ASN A 69 -11.92 14.38 -7.14
C ASN A 69 -11.11 13.31 -6.38
N LYS A 70 -10.72 12.23 -7.04
CA LYS A 70 -9.88 11.18 -6.47
C LYS A 70 -8.44 11.34 -6.95
N LEU A 71 -7.52 11.54 -5.99
CA LEU A 71 -6.08 11.50 -6.22
C LEU A 71 -5.57 10.08 -6.01
N ILE A 72 -4.82 9.56 -6.96
CA ILE A 72 -4.19 8.24 -6.88
C ILE A 72 -2.70 8.39 -7.13
N LEU A 73 -1.90 7.94 -6.18
CA LEU A 73 -0.45 7.80 -6.30
C LEU A 73 -0.09 6.32 -6.36
N ARG A 74 0.82 5.93 -7.25
CA ARG A 74 1.37 4.57 -7.33
C ARG A 74 2.87 4.63 -7.36
N SER A 75 3.51 3.82 -6.55
CA SER A 75 4.97 3.74 -6.44
C SER A 75 5.39 2.39 -5.87
N ASP A 76 6.63 2.01 -6.09
CA ASP A 76 7.25 0.94 -5.33
C ASP A 76 7.86 1.53 -4.06
N VAL A 77 7.64 0.84 -2.93
CA VAL A 77 8.11 1.24 -1.60
C VAL A 77 8.85 0.08 -0.97
N SER A 78 10.10 0.30 -0.57
CA SER A 78 10.88 -0.70 0.15
C SER A 78 10.65 -0.59 1.65
N VAL A 79 10.36 -1.71 2.27
CA VAL A 79 10.04 -1.79 3.70
C VAL A 79 10.90 -2.83 4.37
N LYS A 80 11.54 -2.45 5.48
CA LYS A 80 12.23 -3.39 6.37
C LYS A 80 11.17 -4.09 7.23
N MET A 81 11.07 -5.40 7.07
CA MET A 81 10.07 -6.20 7.75
C MET A 81 10.32 -6.32 9.26
N ASP A 82 11.56 -6.18 9.70
CA ASP A 82 11.94 -6.16 11.13
C ASP A 82 11.27 -4.99 11.89
N ASN A 83 10.85 -3.94 11.17
CA ASN A 83 10.13 -2.80 11.74
C ASN A 83 8.60 -2.99 11.75
N PHE A 84 8.12 -4.01 11.06
CA PHE A 84 6.73 -4.40 11.05
C PHE A 84 6.53 -5.41 12.18
N VAL A 85 5.95 -4.99 13.24
CA VAL A 85 5.33 -5.80 14.27
C VAL A 85 6.17 -7.00 14.73
N ASN A 86 6.79 -6.83 15.84
CA ASN A 86 7.24 -7.94 16.65
C ASN A 86 5.98 -8.52 17.33
N PHE A 87 5.40 -9.58 16.77
CA PHE A 87 4.30 -10.33 17.39
C PHE A 87 4.79 -11.15 18.61
N GLY A 88 5.79 -10.62 19.30
CA GLY A 88 6.44 -11.32 20.37
C GLY A 88 7.23 -12.53 19.85
N ASP A 89 7.31 -13.57 20.66
CA ASP A 89 8.03 -14.80 20.30
C ASP A 89 7.26 -15.68 19.29
N TYR A 90 6.04 -15.30 18.92
CA TYR A 90 5.16 -16.15 18.10
C TYR A 90 5.41 -16.03 16.61
N LEU A 91 5.74 -14.84 16.11
CA LEU A 91 6.04 -14.62 14.70
C LEU A 91 7.12 -13.57 14.56
N ASN A 92 8.24 -13.96 13.96
CA ASN A 92 9.35 -13.06 13.64
C ASN A 92 9.40 -12.84 12.13
N LEU A 93 9.39 -11.58 11.72
CA LEU A 93 9.51 -11.17 10.34
C LEU A 93 10.87 -10.53 10.13
N SER A 94 11.57 -10.90 9.06
CA SER A 94 12.85 -10.29 8.72
C SER A 94 13.03 -10.14 7.21
N GLY A 95 13.93 -9.25 6.83
CA GLY A 95 14.25 -8.94 5.44
C GLY A 95 13.76 -7.57 4.99
N THR A 96 14.02 -7.26 3.73
CA THR A 96 13.54 -6.02 3.09
C THR A 96 12.71 -6.39 1.88
N GLU A 97 11.45 -5.99 1.88
CA GLU A 97 10.52 -6.28 0.81
C GLU A 97 10.14 -5.01 0.04
N THR A 98 9.93 -5.16 -1.26
CA THR A 98 9.42 -4.10 -2.11
C THR A 98 7.93 -4.32 -2.36
N PHE A 99 7.12 -3.37 -1.93
CA PHE A 99 5.69 -3.37 -2.16
C PHE A 99 5.34 -2.43 -3.30
N ASN A 100 4.46 -2.87 -4.18
CA ASN A 100 3.73 -1.97 -5.05
C ASN A 100 2.66 -1.28 -4.20
N ALA A 101 2.80 0.02 -4.03
CA ALA A 101 1.96 0.86 -3.19
C ALA A 101 1.00 1.70 -4.04
N LYS A 102 -0.27 1.78 -3.62
CA LYS A 102 -1.29 2.64 -4.20
C LYS A 102 -1.99 3.42 -3.10
N LEU A 103 -1.68 4.69 -3.00
CA LEU A 103 -2.40 5.63 -2.13
C LEU A 103 -3.56 6.25 -2.92
N SER A 104 -4.76 6.16 -2.37
CA SER A 104 -5.97 6.76 -2.92
C SER A 104 -6.53 7.76 -1.93
N ILE A 105 -6.78 8.98 -2.38
CA ILE A 105 -7.31 10.07 -1.56
C ILE A 105 -8.54 10.63 -2.27
N ASP A 106 -9.68 10.56 -1.61
CA ASP A 106 -10.93 11.23 -1.96
C ASP A 106 -11.49 11.90 -0.69
N ASN A 107 -12.63 11.48 -0.17
CA ASN A 107 -13.14 11.91 1.13
C ASN A 107 -12.33 11.30 2.28
N ASN A 108 -11.80 10.09 2.07
CA ASN A 108 -10.92 9.39 2.99
C ASN A 108 -9.66 8.95 2.24
N ALA A 109 -8.56 8.76 2.97
CA ALA A 109 -7.32 8.24 2.42
C ALA A 109 -7.21 6.73 2.69
N SER A 110 -6.83 5.96 1.67
CA SER A 110 -6.57 4.52 1.78
C SER A 110 -5.27 4.14 1.10
N LEU A 111 -4.57 3.17 1.65
CA LEU A 111 -3.31 2.65 1.14
C LEU A 111 -3.43 1.16 0.86
N GLU A 112 -3.17 0.76 -0.38
CA GLU A 112 -3.07 -0.63 -0.81
C GLU A 112 -1.60 -0.96 -1.07
N LEU A 113 -1.11 -2.03 -0.46
CA LEU A 113 0.24 -2.56 -0.66
C LEU A 113 0.13 -3.99 -1.19
N SER A 114 0.92 -4.34 -2.18
CA SER A 114 0.99 -5.70 -2.70
C SER A 114 2.42 -6.13 -2.99
N SER A 115 2.75 -7.36 -2.63
CA SER A 115 4.05 -7.99 -2.90
C SER A 115 3.93 -9.51 -2.93
N ASN A 116 4.94 -10.18 -3.44
CA ASN A 116 5.10 -11.64 -3.34
C ASN A 116 5.88 -12.05 -2.09
N LEU A 117 6.33 -11.11 -1.26
CA LEU A 117 7.15 -11.32 -0.08
C LEU A 117 8.39 -12.20 -0.32
N SER A 118 8.97 -12.14 -1.53
CA SER A 118 10.06 -13.03 -1.96
C SER A 118 11.37 -12.83 -1.19
N ASN A 119 11.56 -11.66 -0.61
CA ASN A 119 12.77 -11.30 0.15
C ASN A 119 12.57 -11.34 1.67
N THR A 120 11.44 -11.88 2.12
CA THR A 120 11.04 -11.89 3.52
C THR A 120 11.11 -13.30 4.09
N THR A 121 11.54 -13.41 5.33
CA THR A 121 11.47 -14.64 6.12
C THR A 121 10.37 -14.50 7.17
N PHE A 122 9.56 -15.53 7.32
CA PHE A 122 8.66 -15.72 8.46
C PHE A 122 9.18 -16.87 9.28
N SER A 123 9.33 -16.67 10.57
CA SER A 123 9.72 -17.71 11.54
C SER A 123 8.68 -17.72 12.65
N SER A 124 8.05 -18.86 12.87
CA SER A 124 6.95 -19.05 13.80
C SER A 124 7.04 -20.43 14.44
N TYR A 125 6.40 -20.61 15.62
CA TYR A 125 6.17 -21.91 16.22
C TYR A 125 5.18 -22.78 15.41
N ILE A 126 4.41 -22.20 14.51
CA ILE A 126 3.52 -22.89 13.59
C ILE A 126 4.29 -23.09 12.30
N ASP A 127 4.73 -24.32 12.04
CA ASP A 127 5.60 -24.64 10.90
C ASP A 127 5.00 -24.22 9.56
N GLU A 128 3.68 -24.34 9.40
CA GLU A 128 2.96 -23.96 8.19
C GLU A 128 3.02 -22.46 7.89
N LEU A 129 3.21 -21.61 8.91
CA LEU A 129 3.41 -20.18 8.74
C LEU A 129 4.84 -19.84 8.33
N ASN A 130 5.79 -20.74 8.58
CA ASN A 130 7.18 -20.50 8.22
C ASN A 130 7.33 -20.29 6.71
N LYS A 131 8.18 -19.35 6.37
CA LYS A 131 8.47 -18.97 5.00
C LYS A 131 9.95 -18.65 4.86
N ARG A 132 10.60 -19.20 3.87
CA ARG A 132 12.00 -18.90 3.52
C ARG A 132 12.04 -17.78 2.50
N PRO A 133 13.18 -17.05 2.39
CA PRO A 133 13.44 -16.20 1.25
C PRO A 133 13.28 -17.05 -0.04
N SER A 134 12.85 -16.44 -1.13
CA SER A 134 12.48 -17.07 -2.41
C SER A 134 11.14 -17.81 -2.46
N ASP A 135 10.55 -18.21 -1.35
CA ASP A 135 9.18 -18.70 -1.39
C ASP A 135 8.22 -17.53 -1.68
N ASN A 136 7.41 -17.66 -2.72
CA ASN A 136 6.47 -16.63 -3.10
C ASN A 136 5.20 -16.74 -2.25
N LEU A 137 4.91 -15.68 -1.51
CA LEU A 137 3.67 -15.51 -0.76
C LEU A 137 2.99 -14.23 -1.22
N LYS A 138 2.15 -14.34 -2.25
CA LYS A 138 1.41 -13.19 -2.78
C LYS A 138 0.53 -12.61 -1.68
N THR A 139 0.88 -11.41 -1.25
CA THR A 139 0.23 -10.74 -0.11
C THR A 139 -0.31 -9.38 -0.55
N LYS A 140 -1.52 -9.09 -0.11
CA LYS A 140 -2.19 -7.81 -0.24
C LYS A 140 -2.48 -7.27 1.15
N ILE A 141 -2.16 -6.00 1.36
CA ILE A 141 -2.48 -5.26 2.59
C ILE A 141 -3.31 -4.06 2.17
N LEU A 142 -4.49 -3.92 2.71
CA LEU A 142 -5.33 -2.74 2.54
C LEU A 142 -5.43 -2.02 3.89
N ILE A 143 -5.06 -0.76 3.89
CA ILE A 143 -5.25 0.15 5.02
C ILE A 143 -6.34 1.14 4.61
N SER A 144 -7.53 0.96 5.15
CA SER A 144 -8.67 1.83 4.89
C SER A 144 -8.71 2.92 5.93
N ASP A 145 -9.08 4.13 5.52
CA ASP A 145 -9.18 5.32 6.37
C ASP A 145 -7.93 5.57 7.22
N LEU A 146 -6.92 6.19 6.62
CA LEU A 146 -5.64 6.47 7.29
C LEU A 146 -5.78 7.37 8.55
N SER A 147 -6.95 7.99 8.78
CA SER A 147 -7.24 8.76 9.99
C SER A 147 -7.66 7.87 11.17
N GLN A 148 -8.36 6.78 10.87
CA GLN A 148 -8.76 5.73 11.81
C GLN A 148 -8.49 4.36 11.16
N PRO A 149 -7.24 3.91 11.12
CA PRO A 149 -6.84 2.85 10.24
C PRO A 149 -7.46 1.51 10.61
N THR A 150 -8.02 0.87 9.59
CA THR A 150 -8.33 -0.56 9.58
C THR A 150 -7.38 -1.26 8.63
N TYR A 151 -6.88 -2.40 9.04
CA TYR A 151 -5.92 -3.19 8.29
C TYR A 151 -6.56 -4.50 7.84
N GLU A 152 -6.52 -4.76 6.55
CA GLU A 152 -6.89 -6.05 5.98
C GLU A 152 -5.66 -6.66 5.32
N ILE A 153 -5.27 -7.84 5.75
CA ILE A 153 -4.12 -8.57 5.20
C ILE A 153 -4.65 -9.86 4.60
N GLU A 154 -4.30 -10.12 3.36
CA GLU A 154 -4.73 -11.30 2.63
C GLU A 154 -3.56 -11.95 1.91
N ASN A 155 -3.41 -13.26 2.09
CA ASN A 155 -2.56 -14.13 1.29
C ASN A 155 -3.10 -15.56 1.28
N ASN A 156 -2.39 -16.50 0.63
CA ASN A 156 -2.86 -17.89 0.53
C ASN A 156 -2.66 -18.71 1.82
N LYS A 157 -1.95 -18.21 2.82
CA LYS A 157 -1.75 -18.90 4.10
C LYS A 157 -2.73 -18.41 5.16
N PHE A 158 -2.99 -17.12 5.20
CA PHE A 158 -3.86 -16.51 6.20
C PHE A 158 -4.53 -15.24 5.70
N SER A 159 -5.57 -14.82 6.40
CA SER A 159 -6.15 -13.49 6.32
C SER A 159 -6.26 -12.88 7.71
N ALA A 160 -6.13 -11.58 7.80
CA ALA A 160 -6.27 -10.86 9.05
C ALA A 160 -7.04 -9.56 8.82
N TYR A 161 -7.85 -9.19 9.79
CA TYR A 161 -8.51 -7.89 9.87
C TYR A 161 -8.24 -7.31 11.25
N ILE A 162 -7.81 -6.07 11.29
CA ILE A 162 -7.47 -5.38 12.54
C ILE A 162 -8.03 -3.97 12.47
N ASN A 163 -8.80 -3.58 13.46
CA ASN A 163 -9.19 -2.20 13.71
C ASN A 163 -8.76 -1.80 15.14
N ASN A 164 -9.00 -0.55 15.53
CA ASN A 164 -8.48 0.06 16.77
C ASN A 164 -8.60 -0.81 18.04
N ASN A 165 -9.58 -1.71 18.14
CA ASN A 165 -9.84 -2.49 19.36
C ASN A 165 -10.19 -3.95 19.10
N ASN A 166 -10.41 -4.34 17.85
CA ASN A 166 -10.85 -5.68 17.48
C ASN A 166 -10.13 -6.18 16.26
N GLY A 167 -9.91 -7.46 16.21
CA GLY A 167 -9.33 -8.10 15.04
C GLY A 167 -9.70 -9.56 14.98
N TYR A 168 -9.58 -10.14 13.79
CA TYR A 168 -9.63 -11.57 13.61
C TYR A 168 -8.48 -12.03 12.72
N PHE A 169 -8.08 -13.23 12.92
CA PHE A 169 -7.08 -13.91 12.12
C PHE A 169 -7.67 -15.25 11.67
N SER A 170 -7.59 -15.54 10.38
CA SER A 170 -8.10 -16.78 9.81
C SER A 170 -6.99 -17.49 9.05
N LEU A 171 -6.76 -18.74 9.35
CA LEU A 171 -5.81 -19.59 8.62
C LEU A 171 -6.45 -20.12 7.34
N GLY A 172 -5.63 -20.23 6.29
CA GLY A 172 -6.05 -20.74 5.00
C GLY A 172 -6.33 -22.25 5.02
N SER A 173 -6.85 -22.77 3.91
CA SER A 173 -7.24 -24.20 3.78
C SER A 173 -6.07 -25.19 3.85
N SER A 174 -4.83 -24.71 3.76
CA SER A 174 -3.62 -25.55 3.87
C SER A 174 -3.26 -25.94 5.31
N PHE A 175 -3.96 -25.40 6.31
CA PHE A 175 -3.72 -25.72 7.71
C PHE A 175 -4.55 -26.89 8.18
N ASP A 176 -4.00 -27.67 9.11
CA ASP A 176 -4.71 -28.77 9.77
C ASP A 176 -5.95 -28.22 10.50
N GLU A 177 -7.03 -29.00 10.52
CA GLU A 177 -8.28 -28.70 11.21
C GLU A 177 -8.07 -28.41 12.70
N ASP A 178 -7.10 -29.06 13.35
CA ASP A 178 -6.79 -28.85 14.75
C ASP A 178 -6.10 -27.51 14.99
N ILE A 179 -5.28 -27.04 14.06
CA ILE A 179 -4.66 -25.70 14.13
C ILE A 179 -5.71 -24.60 13.90
N LYS A 180 -6.66 -24.82 13.00
CA LYS A 180 -7.78 -23.89 12.75
C LYS A 180 -8.68 -23.67 13.96
N LYS A 181 -8.73 -24.63 14.88
CA LYS A 181 -9.50 -24.55 16.13
C LYS A 181 -8.79 -23.79 17.25
N LEU A 182 -7.51 -23.44 17.08
CA LEU A 182 -6.83 -22.58 18.02
C LEU A 182 -7.45 -21.19 17.89
N ASN A 183 -8.41 -20.90 18.76
CA ASN A 183 -8.92 -19.56 18.95
C ASN A 183 -7.82 -18.72 19.57
N PHE A 184 -7.11 -17.95 18.77
CA PHE A 184 -6.23 -16.89 19.24
C PHE A 184 -7.11 -15.73 19.75
N ILE A 185 -7.87 -15.99 20.81
CA ILE A 185 -8.64 -14.98 21.52
C ILE A 185 -7.83 -14.62 22.76
N ASP A 186 -7.51 -13.41 22.85
CA ASP A 186 -6.91 -12.58 23.88
C ASP A 186 -5.47 -12.12 23.56
N GLY A 187 -5.39 -10.88 23.14
CA GLY A 187 -4.19 -10.10 23.31
C GLY A 187 -3.38 -9.70 22.10
N PHE A 188 -3.97 -9.52 20.92
CA PHE A 188 -3.32 -8.69 19.91
C PHE A 188 -3.54 -7.22 20.26
N TYR A 189 -2.68 -6.67 21.10
CA TYR A 189 -2.51 -5.23 21.24
C TYR A 189 -1.35 -4.82 20.32
N ILE A 190 -1.65 -4.00 19.32
CA ILE A 190 -0.67 -3.28 18.50
C ILE A 190 -0.53 -1.86 19.04
#